data_ad60a4bb1f9610ebc1da828c0ed44dcf
#
_entry.id   ad60a4bb1f9610ebc1da828c0ed44dcf
#
_cell.length_a   1.000
_cell.length_b   1.000
_cell.length_c   1.000
_cell.angle_alpha   90.00
_cell.angle_beta   90.00
_cell.angle_gamma   90.00
#
_symmetry.space_group_name_H-M   'P 1'
#
loop_
_entity.id
_entity.type
_entity.pdbx_description
1 polymer ?
#
loop_
_entity_poly.entity_id
_entity_poly.type
_entity_poly.pdbx_seq_one_letter_code
_entity_poly.pdbx_strand_id
1 'polypeptide(L)'
;MTLDDFSLKRFARHPFYVAMNRRLVELCSLRSSQQVVDLGCGTGAVTELILEEMRPEGGEVLAVDPSPSALEIARRDLQERWGAVVRFVSGQAENLSRLVRRTADAVVFCNAIHLVEDKRRVLREVSASLRERGLFAFNSAFFEGAQPEETFPFYVNWVRRALRILRDDYPEVRREREEKTQARKQLSPEEYRTLLEEEGFALRHMELCPVPLPLEGFEDISQYELFAKGALPGVPLAVAVCLKRAAADAFREMGLEHVTRNWLQVVAQKA
;
A
#
# COMPACT_ATOMS: atom_id res chain seq x y z
N MET A 1 23.99 4.52 -1.07
CA MET A 1 22.56 4.26 -1.21
C MET A 1 21.82 5.37 -0.51
N THR A 2 20.94 6.07 -1.22
CA THR A 2 20.14 7.17 -0.68
C THR A 2 18.84 6.63 -0.06
N LEU A 3 18.14 7.41 0.76
CA LEU A 3 16.82 7.04 1.32
C LEU A 3 15.80 6.73 0.20
N ASP A 4 15.94 7.34 -0.97
CA ASP A 4 15.11 7.08 -2.15
C ASP A 4 15.27 5.65 -2.71
N ASP A 5 16.42 4.99 -2.47
CA ASP A 5 16.70 3.64 -3.01
C ASP A 5 15.85 2.54 -2.38
N PHE A 6 15.35 2.75 -1.15
CA PHE A 6 14.50 1.79 -0.43
C PHE A 6 13.06 2.27 -0.26
N SER A 7 12.69 3.35 -0.93
CA SER A 7 11.33 3.87 -0.92
C SER A 7 10.42 3.10 -1.89
N LEU A 8 9.11 3.17 -1.66
CA LEU A 8 8.10 2.63 -2.59
C LEU A 8 8.05 3.43 -3.93
N LYS A 9 8.80 4.53 -4.06
CA LYS A 9 8.66 5.52 -5.15
C LYS A 9 8.79 4.93 -6.55
N ARG A 10 9.74 4.00 -6.77
CA ARG A 10 9.92 3.35 -8.06
C ARG A 10 8.74 2.45 -8.39
N PHE A 11 8.36 1.58 -7.46
CA PHE A 11 7.21 0.70 -7.61
C PHE A 11 5.90 1.47 -7.83
N ALA A 12 5.71 2.59 -7.14
CA ALA A 12 4.52 3.42 -7.26
C ALA A 12 4.36 4.11 -8.63
N ARG A 13 5.40 4.13 -9.47
CA ARG A 13 5.36 4.68 -10.83
C ARG A 13 4.98 3.67 -11.91
N HIS A 14 4.90 2.39 -11.57
CA HIS A 14 4.48 1.40 -12.56
C HIS A 14 3.04 1.65 -13.03
N PRO A 15 2.78 1.54 -14.35
CA PRO A 15 1.45 1.80 -14.90
C PRO A 15 0.33 0.97 -14.23
N PHE A 16 0.60 -0.28 -13.89
CA PHE A 16 -0.37 -1.13 -13.20
C PHE A 16 -0.70 -0.62 -11.79
N TYR A 17 0.29 -0.12 -11.05
CA TYR A 17 0.08 0.42 -9.70
C TYR A 17 -0.73 1.72 -9.77
N VAL A 18 -0.36 2.61 -10.70
CA VAL A 18 -1.09 3.86 -10.94
C VAL A 18 -2.54 3.56 -11.36
N ALA A 19 -2.75 2.60 -12.29
CA ALA A 19 -4.08 2.22 -12.76
C ALA A 19 -4.97 1.68 -11.63
N MET A 20 -4.45 0.83 -10.74
CA MET A 20 -5.21 0.27 -9.63
C MET A 20 -5.59 1.33 -8.59
N ASN A 21 -4.69 2.25 -8.27
CA ASN A 21 -5.00 3.34 -7.34
C ASN A 21 -5.94 4.37 -7.97
N ARG A 22 -5.77 4.70 -9.25
CA ARG A 22 -6.70 5.57 -9.99
C ARG A 22 -8.12 4.97 -10.01
N ARG A 23 -8.24 3.66 -10.28
CA ARG A 23 -9.52 2.95 -10.22
C ARG A 23 -10.21 3.14 -8.86
N LEU A 24 -9.50 3.02 -7.75
CA LEU A 24 -10.07 3.24 -6.42
C LEU A 24 -10.55 4.69 -6.24
N VAL A 25 -9.73 5.65 -6.65
CA VAL A 25 -10.07 7.08 -6.54
C VAL A 25 -11.30 7.42 -7.37
N GLU A 26 -11.40 6.91 -8.60
CA GLU A 26 -12.59 7.06 -9.48
C GLU A 26 -13.86 6.48 -8.85
N LEU A 27 -13.77 5.32 -8.20
CA LEU A 27 -14.89 4.69 -7.47
C LEU A 27 -15.41 5.57 -6.32
N CYS A 28 -14.60 6.46 -5.78
CA CYS A 28 -15.02 7.42 -4.74
C CYS A 28 -15.85 8.57 -5.29
N SER A 29 -15.80 8.86 -6.60
CA SER A 29 -16.52 9.98 -7.24
C SER A 29 -16.32 11.30 -6.49
N LEU A 30 -15.06 11.67 -6.23
CA LEU A 30 -14.68 12.84 -5.45
C LEU A 30 -15.11 14.14 -6.11
N ARG A 31 -15.38 15.17 -5.29
CA ARG A 31 -15.82 16.51 -5.74
C ARG A 31 -14.86 17.59 -5.27
N SER A 32 -14.78 18.68 -6.00
CA SER A 32 -13.82 19.78 -5.79
C SER A 32 -13.90 20.46 -4.42
N SER A 33 -15.07 20.47 -3.78
CA SER A 33 -15.29 21.14 -2.47
C SER A 33 -15.11 20.23 -1.25
N GLN A 34 -14.73 18.97 -1.45
CA GLN A 34 -14.64 17.97 -0.38
C GLN A 34 -13.36 18.09 0.45
N GLN A 35 -13.46 17.59 1.70
CA GLN A 35 -12.32 17.33 2.56
C GLN A 35 -11.96 15.86 2.44
N VAL A 36 -10.81 15.55 1.87
CA VAL A 36 -10.37 14.17 1.63
C VAL A 36 -9.10 13.87 2.42
N VAL A 37 -9.05 12.69 3.01
CA VAL A 37 -7.84 12.19 3.69
C VAL A 37 -7.20 11.12 2.82
N ASP A 38 -5.92 11.29 2.49
CA ASP A 38 -5.04 10.21 1.98
C ASP A 38 -4.27 9.63 3.16
N LEU A 39 -4.72 8.48 3.65
CA LEU A 39 -4.15 7.80 4.81
C LEU A 39 -3.06 6.81 4.35
N GLY A 40 -1.86 6.92 4.92
CA GLY A 40 -0.71 6.17 4.43
C GLY A 40 -0.24 6.68 3.07
N CYS A 41 -0.16 8.00 2.90
CA CYS A 41 0.11 8.66 1.62
C CYS A 41 1.52 8.35 1.06
N GLY A 42 2.45 7.87 1.89
CA GLY A 42 3.81 7.56 1.49
C GLY A 42 4.48 8.75 0.81
N THR A 43 5.01 8.53 -0.39
CA THR A 43 5.68 9.56 -1.21
C THR A 43 4.71 10.40 -2.07
N GLY A 44 3.39 10.31 -1.82
CA GLY A 44 2.40 11.19 -2.41
C GLY A 44 1.79 10.72 -3.74
N ALA A 45 2.10 9.50 -4.21
CA ALA A 45 1.61 9.01 -5.50
C ALA A 45 0.06 8.94 -5.57
N VAL A 46 -0.60 8.52 -4.48
CA VAL A 46 -2.08 8.48 -4.42
C VAL A 46 -2.64 9.88 -4.13
N THR A 47 -1.95 10.68 -3.31
CA THR A 47 -2.30 12.08 -3.08
C THR A 47 -2.44 12.83 -4.41
N GLU A 48 -1.50 12.63 -5.34
CA GLU A 48 -1.56 13.26 -6.67
C GLU A 48 -2.80 12.82 -7.46
N LEU A 49 -3.12 11.52 -7.46
CA LEU A 49 -4.32 10.99 -8.14
C LEU A 49 -5.62 11.58 -7.55
N ILE A 50 -5.70 11.71 -6.22
CA ILE A 50 -6.84 12.35 -5.54
C ILE A 50 -6.97 13.81 -5.97
N LEU A 51 -5.86 14.55 -6.01
CA LEU A 51 -5.84 15.96 -6.39
C LEU A 51 -6.21 16.16 -7.87
N GLU A 52 -5.74 15.28 -8.76
CA GLU A 52 -6.10 15.29 -10.18
C GLU A 52 -7.58 15.01 -10.42
N GLU A 53 -8.16 14.05 -9.71
CA GLU A 53 -9.58 13.68 -9.81
C GLU A 53 -10.47 14.78 -9.21
N MET A 54 -10.14 15.22 -8.02
CA MET A 54 -10.93 16.16 -7.25
C MET A 54 -10.87 17.58 -7.82
N ARG A 55 -9.72 18.03 -8.38
CA ARG A 55 -9.47 19.41 -8.84
C ARG A 55 -9.99 20.44 -7.83
N PRO A 56 -9.36 20.52 -6.63
CA PRO A 56 -9.98 21.17 -5.48
C PRO A 56 -10.27 22.64 -5.71
N GLU A 57 -11.55 23.03 -5.50
CA GLU A 57 -12.03 24.41 -5.41
C GLU A 57 -12.77 24.58 -4.09
N GLY A 58 -12.06 25.11 -3.07
CA GLY A 58 -12.56 25.21 -1.70
C GLY A 58 -12.49 23.92 -0.90
N GLY A 59 -12.02 22.81 -1.49
CA GLY A 59 -11.69 21.56 -0.81
C GLY A 59 -10.23 21.46 -0.41
N GLU A 60 -9.89 20.44 0.39
CA GLU A 60 -8.54 20.22 0.91
C GLU A 60 -8.24 18.70 0.94
N VAL A 61 -6.98 18.33 0.70
CA VAL A 61 -6.47 16.97 0.92
C VAL A 61 -5.54 16.98 2.14
N LEU A 62 -5.85 16.12 3.12
CA LEU A 62 -4.99 15.83 4.25
C LEU A 62 -4.22 14.53 3.95
N ALA A 63 -2.93 14.65 3.66
CA ALA A 63 -2.03 13.52 3.42
C ALA A 63 -1.33 13.13 4.73
N VAL A 64 -1.58 11.91 5.21
CA VAL A 64 -1.09 11.39 6.50
C VAL A 64 -0.19 10.19 6.26
N ASP A 65 1.01 10.20 6.83
CA ASP A 65 1.94 9.05 6.81
C ASP A 65 2.82 9.05 8.08
N PRO A 66 3.16 7.88 8.64
CA PRO A 66 4.05 7.81 9.80
C PRO A 66 5.52 8.09 9.45
N SER A 67 5.92 8.03 8.18
CA SER A 67 7.31 8.21 7.72
C SER A 67 7.62 9.68 7.40
N PRO A 68 8.44 10.39 8.21
CA PRO A 68 8.83 11.77 7.89
C PRO A 68 9.59 11.89 6.56
N SER A 69 10.41 10.90 6.21
CA SER A 69 11.19 10.88 4.97
C SER A 69 10.28 10.73 3.75
N ALA A 70 9.24 9.89 3.82
CA ALA A 70 8.25 9.77 2.76
C ALA A 70 7.47 11.08 2.56
N LEU A 71 7.05 11.73 3.67
CA LEU A 71 6.37 13.03 3.63
C LEU A 71 7.24 14.15 3.06
N GLU A 72 8.55 14.11 3.29
CA GLU A 72 9.49 15.08 2.70
C GLU A 72 9.52 14.95 1.18
N ILE A 73 9.57 13.71 0.67
CA ILE A 73 9.50 13.43 -0.77
C ILE A 73 8.16 13.92 -1.34
N ALA A 74 7.03 13.58 -0.68
CA ALA A 74 5.70 13.98 -1.12
C ALA A 74 5.56 15.51 -1.18
N ARG A 75 6.03 16.24 -0.15
CA ARG A 75 6.03 17.72 -0.17
C ARG A 75 6.83 18.26 -1.33
N ARG A 76 8.07 17.80 -1.50
CA ARG A 76 8.94 18.27 -2.57
C ARG A 76 8.30 18.08 -3.95
N ASP A 77 7.68 16.92 -4.16
CA ASP A 77 7.16 16.55 -5.47
C ASP A 77 5.77 17.21 -5.77
N LEU A 78 4.98 17.55 -4.74
CA LEU A 78 3.62 18.09 -4.90
C LEU A 78 3.46 19.56 -4.52
N GLN A 79 4.42 20.18 -3.81
CA GLN A 79 4.30 21.52 -3.24
C GLN A 79 4.08 22.60 -4.31
N GLU A 80 4.79 22.53 -5.43
CA GLU A 80 4.73 23.56 -6.47
C GLU A 80 3.32 23.63 -7.09
N ARG A 81 2.73 22.48 -7.39
CA ARG A 81 1.43 22.41 -8.08
C ARG A 81 0.24 22.47 -7.11
N TRP A 82 0.36 21.89 -5.93
CA TRP A 82 -0.77 21.57 -5.05
C TRP A 82 -0.64 22.11 -3.63
N GLY A 83 0.45 22.83 -3.29
CA GLY A 83 0.75 23.23 -1.92
C GLY A 83 -0.31 24.10 -1.22
N ALA A 84 -1.18 24.76 -1.99
CA ALA A 84 -2.27 25.56 -1.43
C ALA A 84 -3.47 24.71 -0.94
N VAL A 85 -3.61 23.48 -1.43
CA VAL A 85 -4.78 22.60 -1.21
C VAL A 85 -4.43 21.26 -0.59
N VAL A 86 -3.14 20.97 -0.33
CA VAL A 86 -2.70 19.77 0.33
C VAL A 86 -1.94 20.08 1.63
N ARG A 87 -2.26 19.34 2.67
CA ARG A 87 -1.59 19.43 3.97
C ARG A 87 -1.00 18.07 4.36
N PHE A 88 0.31 18.03 4.56
CA PHE A 88 1.04 16.83 4.95
C PHE A 88 1.22 16.78 6.47
N VAL A 89 0.83 15.68 7.09
CA VAL A 89 0.90 15.49 8.55
C VAL A 89 1.53 14.13 8.87
N SER A 90 2.54 14.15 9.74
CA SER A 90 3.11 12.92 10.29
C SER A 90 2.17 12.34 11.34
N GLY A 91 1.77 11.07 11.16
CA GLY A 91 0.89 10.39 12.09
C GLY A 91 0.55 8.96 11.65
N GLN A 92 0.04 8.19 12.61
CA GLN A 92 -0.36 6.81 12.43
C GLN A 92 -1.88 6.72 12.21
N ALA A 93 -2.31 5.71 11.46
CA ALA A 93 -3.72 5.46 11.16
C ALA A 93 -4.55 5.24 12.45
N GLU A 94 -3.95 4.64 13.47
CA GLU A 94 -4.54 4.38 14.79
C GLU A 94 -4.84 5.64 15.62
N ASN A 95 -4.49 6.81 15.12
CA ASN A 95 -4.72 8.11 15.78
C ASN A 95 -5.33 9.14 14.82
N LEU A 96 -5.94 8.70 13.71
CA LEU A 96 -6.41 9.56 12.63
C LEU A 96 -7.35 10.66 13.10
N SER A 97 -8.31 10.35 13.99
CA SER A 97 -9.32 11.30 14.47
C SER A 97 -8.71 12.53 15.17
N ARG A 98 -7.51 12.41 15.72
CA ARG A 98 -6.78 13.53 16.35
C ARG A 98 -6.08 14.43 15.35
N LEU A 99 -5.85 13.95 14.12
CA LEU A 99 -5.14 14.67 13.06
C LEU A 99 -6.10 15.43 12.16
N VAL A 100 -7.32 14.96 12.05
CA VAL A 100 -8.39 15.55 11.24
C VAL A 100 -9.03 16.71 12.00
N ARG A 101 -8.87 17.94 11.48
CA ARG A 101 -9.44 19.16 12.12
C ARG A 101 -10.93 19.35 11.82
N ARG A 102 -11.39 18.87 10.69
CA ARG A 102 -12.78 18.90 10.22
C ARG A 102 -13.13 17.50 9.76
N THR A 103 -14.37 17.06 9.95
CA THR A 103 -14.83 15.77 9.44
C THR A 103 -14.60 15.67 7.93
N ALA A 104 -14.03 14.55 7.51
CA ALA A 104 -13.73 14.29 6.11
C ALA A 104 -14.96 13.76 5.36
N ASP A 105 -15.05 14.07 4.08
CA ASP A 105 -16.02 13.49 3.15
C ASP A 105 -15.60 12.09 2.72
N ALA A 106 -14.30 11.88 2.56
CA ALA A 106 -13.72 10.59 2.21
C ALA A 106 -12.36 10.36 2.90
N VAL A 107 -12.08 9.11 3.22
CA VAL A 107 -10.75 8.62 3.60
C VAL A 107 -10.35 7.56 2.60
N VAL A 108 -9.21 7.74 1.94
CA VAL A 108 -8.61 6.81 0.98
C VAL A 108 -7.37 6.19 1.62
N PHE A 109 -7.22 4.85 1.57
CA PHE A 109 -6.14 4.11 2.23
C PHE A 109 -5.56 3.05 1.30
N CYS A 110 -4.67 3.47 0.40
CA CYS A 110 -4.13 2.61 -0.65
C CYS A 110 -2.94 1.78 -0.18
N ASN A 111 -3.00 0.47 -0.43
CA ASN A 111 -1.91 -0.49 -0.22
C ASN A 111 -1.23 -0.43 1.15
N ALA A 112 -1.97 -0.04 2.19
CA ALA A 112 -1.42 0.12 3.54
C ALA A 112 -2.24 -0.58 4.64
N ILE A 113 -3.52 -0.89 4.43
CA ILE A 113 -4.39 -1.53 5.44
C ILE A 113 -3.84 -2.88 5.93
N HIS A 114 -3.12 -3.62 5.08
CA HIS A 114 -2.49 -4.88 5.46
C HIS A 114 -1.30 -4.71 6.42
N LEU A 115 -0.72 -3.49 6.50
CA LEU A 115 0.37 -3.16 7.43
C LEU A 115 -0.14 -2.85 8.84
N VAL A 116 -1.43 -2.59 9.00
CA VAL A 116 -2.04 -2.28 10.28
C VAL A 116 -2.22 -3.57 11.11
N GLU A 117 -1.81 -3.53 12.35
CA GLU A 117 -1.98 -4.64 13.29
C GLU A 117 -3.43 -4.72 13.78
N ASP A 118 -3.94 -3.65 14.38
CA ASP A 118 -5.33 -3.54 14.84
C ASP A 118 -6.21 -2.80 13.83
N LYS A 119 -6.73 -3.56 12.87
CA LYS A 119 -7.61 -3.02 11.81
C LYS A 119 -8.92 -2.48 12.36
N ARG A 120 -9.46 -3.09 13.44
CA ARG A 120 -10.69 -2.59 14.10
C ARG A 120 -10.50 -1.20 14.66
N ARG A 121 -9.38 -0.98 15.33
CA ARG A 121 -9.05 0.35 15.87
C ARG A 121 -8.95 1.37 14.75
N VAL A 122 -8.27 1.05 13.66
CA VAL A 122 -8.17 1.96 12.51
C VAL A 122 -9.52 2.26 11.90
N LEU A 123 -10.41 1.27 11.75
CA LEU A 123 -11.77 1.51 11.24
C LEU A 123 -12.57 2.45 12.15
N ARG A 124 -12.43 2.35 13.46
CA ARG A 124 -13.06 3.29 14.42
C ARG A 124 -12.50 4.70 14.28
N GLU A 125 -11.19 4.84 14.13
CA GLU A 125 -10.54 6.14 13.89
C GLU A 125 -10.99 6.76 12.56
N VAL A 126 -11.10 5.94 11.51
CA VAL A 126 -11.65 6.36 10.21
C VAL A 126 -13.10 6.80 10.36
N SER A 127 -13.94 5.99 11.02
CA SER A 127 -15.35 6.33 11.28
C SER A 127 -15.49 7.65 12.06
N ALA A 128 -14.68 7.84 13.12
CA ALA A 128 -14.66 9.07 13.90
C ALA A 128 -14.22 10.30 13.11
N SER A 129 -13.40 10.09 12.06
CA SER A 129 -12.89 11.15 11.18
C SER A 129 -13.85 11.52 10.05
N LEU A 130 -14.75 10.61 9.68
CA LEU A 130 -15.72 10.81 8.60
C LEU A 130 -17.00 11.51 9.10
N ARG A 131 -17.55 12.39 8.24
CA ARG A 131 -18.91 12.83 8.42
C ARG A 131 -19.90 11.68 8.21
N GLU A 132 -21.16 11.88 8.62
CA GLU A 132 -22.24 10.93 8.31
C GLU A 132 -22.32 10.70 6.78
N ARG A 133 -22.42 9.43 6.38
CA ARG A 133 -22.41 8.98 5.00
C ARG A 133 -21.10 9.28 4.24
N GLY A 134 -20.01 9.61 4.94
CA GLY A 134 -18.68 9.75 4.37
C GLY A 134 -18.15 8.41 3.86
N LEU A 135 -17.22 8.45 2.91
CA LEU A 135 -16.68 7.26 2.26
C LEU A 135 -15.36 6.82 2.90
N PHE A 136 -15.21 5.52 3.08
CA PHE A 136 -13.93 4.89 3.31
C PHE A 136 -13.60 3.99 2.13
N ALA A 137 -12.47 4.24 1.48
CA ALA A 137 -12.00 3.45 0.35
C ALA A 137 -10.59 2.92 0.62
N PHE A 138 -10.37 1.66 0.34
CA PHE A 138 -9.04 1.08 0.42
C PHE A 138 -8.80 0.04 -0.66
N ASN A 139 -7.53 -0.19 -0.97
CA ASN A 139 -7.12 -1.33 -1.76
C ASN A 139 -5.94 -2.06 -1.14
N SER A 140 -5.71 -3.28 -1.57
CA SER A 140 -4.54 -4.05 -1.17
C SER A 140 -4.19 -5.12 -2.19
N ALA A 141 -2.89 -5.31 -2.43
CA ALA A 141 -2.33 -6.48 -3.10
C ALA A 141 -1.84 -7.54 -2.10
N PHE A 142 -2.11 -7.34 -0.78
CA PHE A 142 -1.69 -8.22 0.30
C PHE A 142 -2.91 -8.60 1.15
N PHE A 143 -3.61 -9.63 0.71
CA PHE A 143 -4.78 -10.21 1.36
C PHE A 143 -4.81 -11.71 1.06
N GLU A 144 -5.64 -12.48 1.77
CA GLU A 144 -5.82 -13.90 1.48
C GLU A 144 -6.54 -14.06 0.14
N GLY A 145 -5.85 -14.64 -0.86
CA GLY A 145 -6.28 -14.72 -2.26
C GLY A 145 -5.61 -13.70 -3.19
N ALA A 146 -4.67 -12.87 -2.69
CA ALA A 146 -3.91 -11.96 -3.55
C ALA A 146 -3.02 -12.67 -4.57
N GLN A 147 -2.58 -13.90 -4.26
CA GLN A 147 -1.81 -14.74 -5.16
C GLN A 147 -2.73 -15.82 -5.72
N PRO A 148 -3.07 -15.80 -7.02
CA PRO A 148 -3.74 -16.91 -7.67
C PRO A 148 -2.92 -18.21 -7.54
N GLU A 149 -3.60 -19.36 -7.40
CA GLU A 149 -2.95 -20.65 -7.13
C GLU A 149 -1.93 -21.02 -8.21
N GLU A 150 -2.21 -20.72 -9.46
CA GLU A 150 -1.31 -20.95 -10.59
C GLU A 150 0.01 -20.18 -10.50
N THR A 151 0.07 -19.13 -9.66
CA THR A 151 1.27 -18.30 -9.45
C THR A 151 2.14 -18.81 -8.29
N PHE A 152 1.66 -19.70 -7.44
CA PHE A 152 2.41 -20.21 -6.29
C PHE A 152 3.77 -20.82 -6.66
N PRO A 153 3.93 -21.58 -7.76
CA PRO A 153 5.24 -22.08 -8.15
C PRO A 153 6.29 -20.99 -8.34
N PHE A 154 5.89 -19.84 -8.88
CA PHE A 154 6.78 -18.68 -9.02
C PHE A 154 7.23 -18.15 -7.65
N TYR A 155 6.30 -17.89 -6.73
CA TYR A 155 6.64 -17.33 -5.40
C TYR A 155 7.54 -18.29 -4.60
N VAL A 156 7.27 -19.57 -4.65
CA VAL A 156 8.11 -20.60 -4.00
C VAL A 156 9.51 -20.61 -4.63
N ASN A 157 9.62 -20.58 -5.96
CA ASN A 157 10.90 -20.57 -6.67
C ASN A 157 11.67 -19.28 -6.35
N TRP A 158 11.01 -18.14 -6.39
CA TRP A 158 11.61 -16.82 -6.11
C TRP A 158 12.26 -16.79 -4.72
N VAL A 159 11.51 -17.11 -3.66
CA VAL A 159 12.03 -17.11 -2.29
C VAL A 159 13.15 -18.15 -2.10
N ARG A 160 13.00 -19.36 -2.67
CA ARG A 160 14.03 -20.39 -2.60
C ARG A 160 15.34 -19.93 -3.25
N ARG A 161 15.27 -19.23 -4.37
CA ARG A 161 16.43 -18.66 -5.05
C ARG A 161 17.06 -17.56 -4.25
N ALA A 162 16.27 -16.64 -3.71
CA ALA A 162 16.78 -15.57 -2.84
C ALA A 162 17.55 -16.14 -1.65
N LEU A 163 17.02 -17.18 -1.00
CA LEU A 163 17.71 -17.87 0.09
C LEU A 163 18.98 -18.60 -0.34
N ARG A 164 19.04 -19.13 -1.57
CA ARG A 164 20.24 -19.73 -2.13
C ARG A 164 21.31 -18.66 -2.39
N ILE A 165 20.98 -17.59 -3.06
CA ILE A 165 21.88 -16.45 -3.32
C ILE A 165 22.39 -15.88 -1.99
N LEU A 166 21.52 -15.72 -0.99
CA LEU A 166 21.91 -15.27 0.34
C LEU A 166 22.97 -16.16 0.97
N ARG A 167 22.78 -17.47 0.91
CA ARG A 167 23.73 -18.44 1.49
C ARG A 167 25.06 -18.47 0.73
N ASP A 168 25.02 -18.39 -0.61
CA ASP A 168 26.18 -18.61 -1.46
C ASP A 168 27.04 -17.33 -1.59
N ASP A 169 26.42 -16.15 -1.69
CA ASP A 169 27.10 -14.87 -1.90
C ASP A 169 27.35 -14.07 -0.59
N TYR A 170 26.64 -14.40 0.51
CA TYR A 170 26.73 -13.69 1.80
C TYR A 170 26.79 -14.67 2.98
N PRO A 171 27.78 -15.59 3.01
CA PRO A 171 27.88 -16.67 4.02
C PRO A 171 28.07 -16.14 5.45
N GLU A 172 28.55 -14.90 5.61
CA GLU A 172 28.73 -14.21 6.91
C GLU A 172 27.41 -13.71 7.48
N VAL A 173 26.38 -13.52 6.67
CA VAL A 173 25.09 -13.01 7.11
C VAL A 173 24.34 -14.09 7.88
N ARG A 174 24.29 -13.92 9.19
CA ARG A 174 23.43 -14.72 10.05
C ARG A 174 22.06 -14.07 10.12
N ARG A 175 21.01 -14.84 9.80
CA ARG A 175 19.64 -14.39 10.05
C ARG A 175 19.49 -14.20 11.56
N GLU A 176 19.25 -12.97 11.97
CA GLU A 176 18.83 -12.72 13.34
C GLU A 176 17.53 -13.47 13.58
N ARG A 177 17.43 -14.19 14.70
CA ARG A 177 16.17 -14.78 15.12
C ARG A 177 15.30 -13.61 15.56
N GLU A 178 14.61 -12.99 14.61
CA GLU A 178 13.47 -12.19 15.01
C GLU A 178 12.52 -13.12 15.78
N GLU A 179 12.16 -12.73 17.00
CA GLU A 179 10.98 -13.29 17.65
C GLU A 179 9.90 -13.29 16.58
N LYS A 180 9.27 -14.45 16.35
CA LYS A 180 8.26 -14.62 15.30
C LYS A 180 7.32 -13.43 15.37
N THR A 181 7.61 -12.41 14.58
CA THR A 181 6.65 -11.37 14.29
C THR A 181 5.48 -12.17 13.77
N GLN A 182 4.38 -12.22 14.52
CA GLN A 182 3.21 -12.99 14.08
C GLN A 182 2.93 -12.48 12.68
N ALA A 183 3.12 -13.36 11.69
CA ALA A 183 2.89 -13.01 10.30
C ALA A 183 1.51 -12.37 10.30
N ARG A 184 1.45 -11.05 10.02
CA ARG A 184 0.20 -10.28 10.18
C ARG A 184 -0.87 -11.01 9.41
N LYS A 185 -1.89 -11.50 10.10
CA LYS A 185 -2.95 -12.29 9.46
C LYS A 185 -3.49 -11.49 8.28
N GLN A 186 -3.32 -12.04 7.09
CA GLN A 186 -3.95 -11.49 5.89
C GLN A 186 -5.43 -11.88 5.95
N LEU A 187 -6.31 -10.90 5.85
CA LEU A 187 -7.74 -11.14 5.82
C LEU A 187 -8.17 -11.50 4.39
N SER A 188 -9.17 -12.38 4.29
CA SER A 188 -9.88 -12.61 3.03
C SER A 188 -10.82 -11.44 2.69
N PRO A 189 -11.29 -11.32 1.45
CA PRO A 189 -12.29 -10.32 1.08
C PRO A 189 -13.55 -10.39 1.96
N GLU A 190 -14.00 -11.59 2.32
CA GLU A 190 -15.16 -11.82 3.18
C GLU A 190 -14.90 -11.38 4.63
N GLU A 191 -13.70 -11.62 5.15
CA GLU A 191 -13.31 -11.13 6.48
C GLU A 191 -13.22 -9.59 6.50
N TYR A 192 -12.77 -8.95 5.41
CA TYR A 192 -12.83 -7.48 5.29
C TYR A 192 -14.27 -6.96 5.25
N ARG A 193 -15.18 -7.64 4.53
CA ARG A 193 -16.61 -7.29 4.50
C ARG A 193 -17.20 -7.32 5.91
N THR A 194 -17.05 -8.46 6.59
CA THR A 194 -17.57 -8.66 7.95
C THR A 194 -17.02 -7.61 8.91
N LEU A 195 -15.71 -7.34 8.83
CA LEU A 195 -15.04 -6.36 9.67
C LEU A 195 -15.60 -4.94 9.45
N LEU A 196 -15.85 -4.55 8.21
CA LEU A 196 -16.44 -3.24 7.87
C LEU A 196 -17.87 -3.12 8.44
N GLU A 197 -18.70 -4.14 8.25
CA GLU A 197 -20.10 -4.16 8.73
C GLU A 197 -20.16 -4.09 10.25
N GLU A 198 -19.31 -4.84 10.96
CA GLU A 198 -19.21 -4.80 12.43
C GLU A 198 -18.79 -3.44 12.98
N GLU A 199 -17.99 -2.67 12.22
CA GLU A 199 -17.53 -1.33 12.62
C GLU A 199 -18.42 -0.20 12.02
N GLY A 200 -19.63 -0.52 11.56
CA GLY A 200 -20.64 0.45 11.15
C GLY A 200 -20.48 1.03 9.75
N PHE A 201 -19.84 0.27 8.85
CA PHE A 201 -19.73 0.66 7.43
C PHE A 201 -20.64 -0.20 6.56
N ALA A 202 -21.40 0.43 5.67
CA ALA A 202 -22.13 -0.25 4.61
C ALA A 202 -21.24 -0.41 3.37
N LEU A 203 -21.01 -1.65 2.93
CA LEU A 203 -20.24 -1.93 1.72
C LEU A 203 -20.96 -1.37 0.49
N ARG A 204 -20.24 -0.58 -0.33
CA ARG A 204 -20.74 0.01 -1.58
C ARG A 204 -20.19 -0.70 -2.79
N HIS A 205 -18.91 -1.06 -2.74
CA HIS A 205 -18.23 -1.75 -3.83
C HIS A 205 -17.13 -2.64 -3.28
N MET A 206 -16.96 -3.81 -3.87
CA MET A 206 -15.85 -4.72 -3.63
C MET A 206 -15.57 -5.50 -4.91
N GLU A 207 -14.35 -5.42 -5.39
CA GLU A 207 -13.92 -6.16 -6.59
C GLU A 207 -12.50 -6.71 -6.45
N LEU A 208 -12.23 -7.81 -7.15
CA LEU A 208 -10.90 -8.37 -7.34
C LEU A 208 -10.44 -8.07 -8.75
N CYS A 209 -9.33 -7.36 -8.88
CA CYS A 209 -8.73 -7.01 -10.15
C CYS A 209 -7.47 -7.86 -10.37
N PRO A 210 -7.47 -8.82 -11.31
CA PRO A 210 -6.25 -9.53 -11.68
C PRO A 210 -5.32 -8.58 -12.45
N VAL A 211 -4.09 -8.46 -11.98
CA VAL A 211 -3.08 -7.54 -12.51
C VAL A 211 -1.84 -8.34 -12.93
N PRO A 212 -1.46 -8.31 -14.22
CA PRO A 212 -0.21 -8.90 -14.67
C PRO A 212 0.96 -8.00 -14.26
N LEU A 213 1.82 -8.49 -13.36
CA LEU A 213 3.01 -7.80 -12.92
C LEU A 213 4.21 -8.27 -13.74
N PRO A 214 4.92 -7.36 -14.43
CA PRO A 214 6.14 -7.68 -15.16
C PRO A 214 7.32 -7.86 -14.20
N LEU A 215 8.45 -8.35 -14.69
CA LEU A 215 9.68 -8.54 -13.93
C LEU A 215 10.11 -7.26 -13.18
N GLU A 216 10.06 -6.12 -13.85
CA GLU A 216 10.46 -4.83 -13.27
C GLU A 216 9.67 -4.47 -12.00
N GLY A 217 8.38 -4.86 -11.96
CA GLY A 217 7.56 -4.71 -10.76
C GLY A 217 8.09 -5.54 -9.58
N PHE A 218 8.53 -6.77 -9.82
CA PHE A 218 9.15 -7.62 -8.80
C PHE A 218 10.54 -7.13 -8.41
N GLU A 219 11.30 -6.60 -9.34
CA GLU A 219 12.60 -6.00 -9.06
C GLU A 219 12.49 -4.77 -8.17
N ASP A 220 11.53 -3.87 -8.45
CA ASP A 220 11.37 -2.64 -7.68
C ASP A 220 10.75 -2.90 -6.30
N ILE A 221 9.74 -3.79 -6.19
CA ILE A 221 9.19 -4.15 -4.88
C ILE A 221 10.20 -4.87 -4.00
N SER A 222 11.14 -5.61 -4.59
CA SER A 222 12.23 -6.28 -3.87
C SER A 222 13.16 -5.30 -3.14
N GLN A 223 13.20 -4.06 -3.58
CA GLN A 223 14.01 -3.01 -2.98
C GLN A 223 13.24 -2.18 -1.95
N TYR A 224 11.91 -2.36 -1.86
CA TYR A 224 11.11 -1.67 -0.86
C TYR A 224 11.33 -2.28 0.53
N GLU A 225 11.73 -1.45 1.49
CA GLU A 225 12.16 -1.89 2.82
C GLU A 225 11.14 -2.79 3.53
N LEU A 226 9.86 -2.39 3.58
CA LEU A 226 8.83 -3.16 4.27
C LEU A 226 8.57 -4.51 3.61
N PHE A 227 8.63 -4.56 2.26
CA PHE A 227 8.50 -5.81 1.53
C PHE A 227 9.72 -6.72 1.77
N ALA A 228 10.93 -6.19 1.64
CA ALA A 228 12.17 -6.95 1.81
C ALA A 228 12.27 -7.56 3.21
N LYS A 229 11.94 -6.79 4.25
CA LYS A 229 11.88 -7.28 5.65
C LYS A 229 10.82 -8.37 5.84
N GLY A 230 9.66 -8.25 5.17
CA GLY A 230 8.61 -9.26 5.21
C GLY A 230 8.97 -10.55 4.48
N ALA A 231 9.64 -10.44 3.32
CA ALA A 231 10.03 -11.58 2.48
C ALA A 231 11.23 -12.35 3.05
N LEU A 232 12.19 -11.64 3.64
CA LEU A 232 13.41 -12.20 4.24
C LEU A 232 13.60 -11.69 5.68
N PRO A 233 12.79 -12.13 6.65
CA PRO A 233 12.90 -11.70 8.04
C PRO A 233 14.30 -11.96 8.62
N GLY A 234 14.84 -10.99 9.36
CA GLY A 234 16.14 -11.08 10.00
C GLY A 234 17.34 -10.96 9.06
N VAL A 235 17.12 -10.57 7.79
CA VAL A 235 18.18 -10.30 6.82
C VAL A 235 18.41 -8.79 6.72
N PRO A 236 19.69 -8.30 6.80
CA PRO A 236 19.99 -6.89 6.60
C PRO A 236 19.51 -6.38 5.24
N LEU A 237 18.94 -5.17 5.21
CA LEU A 237 18.36 -4.60 4.01
C LEU A 237 19.35 -4.49 2.82
N ALA A 238 20.61 -4.21 3.10
CA ALA A 238 21.68 -4.15 2.09
C ALA A 238 21.86 -5.48 1.33
N VAL A 239 21.51 -6.59 1.96
CA VAL A 239 21.62 -7.95 1.38
C VAL A 239 20.30 -8.40 0.76
N ALA A 240 19.19 -7.74 1.08
CA ALA A 240 17.87 -8.03 0.52
C ALA A 240 17.80 -7.83 -1.02
N VAL A 241 18.82 -7.19 -1.61
CA VAL A 241 19.05 -7.13 -3.06
C VAL A 241 19.07 -8.52 -3.73
N CYS A 242 19.33 -9.60 -2.99
CA CYS A 242 19.22 -10.98 -3.48
C CYS A 242 17.80 -11.31 -3.96
N LEU A 243 16.75 -10.68 -3.41
CA LEU A 243 15.36 -10.83 -3.89
C LEU A 243 15.21 -10.35 -5.34
N LYS A 244 15.80 -9.20 -5.69
CA LYS A 244 15.76 -8.65 -7.05
C LYS A 244 16.40 -9.61 -8.05
N ARG A 245 17.60 -10.08 -7.77
CA ARG A 245 18.31 -11.04 -8.61
C ARG A 245 17.56 -12.37 -8.73
N ALA A 246 17.01 -12.86 -7.63
CA ALA A 246 16.21 -14.08 -7.60
C ALA A 246 14.93 -13.98 -8.44
N ALA A 247 14.28 -12.81 -8.50
CA ALA A 247 13.13 -12.56 -9.38
C ALA A 247 13.51 -12.70 -10.85
N ALA A 248 14.58 -12.03 -11.28
CA ALA A 248 15.08 -12.12 -12.65
C ALA A 248 15.44 -13.57 -13.06
N ASP A 249 16.09 -14.31 -12.15
CA ASP A 249 16.41 -15.71 -12.40
C ASP A 249 15.16 -16.61 -12.46
N ALA A 250 14.15 -16.37 -11.61
CA ALA A 250 12.91 -17.10 -11.63
C ALA A 250 12.11 -16.87 -12.92
N PHE A 251 11.98 -15.61 -13.35
CA PHE A 251 11.33 -15.27 -14.62
C PHE A 251 11.98 -15.94 -15.80
N ARG A 252 13.30 -15.87 -15.89
CA ARG A 252 14.09 -16.49 -16.99
C ARG A 252 13.92 -18.00 -17.04
N GLU A 253 14.04 -18.69 -15.89
CA GLU A 253 13.98 -20.15 -15.82
C GLU A 253 12.58 -20.67 -16.11
N MET A 254 11.56 -19.95 -15.65
CA MET A 254 10.17 -20.35 -15.85
C MET A 254 9.58 -19.84 -17.16
N GLY A 255 10.32 -19.04 -17.95
CA GLY A 255 9.87 -18.46 -19.21
C GLY A 255 8.67 -17.51 -19.05
N LEU A 256 8.64 -16.72 -17.95
CA LEU A 256 7.51 -15.86 -17.63
C LEU A 256 7.66 -14.48 -18.25
N GLU A 257 6.58 -13.94 -18.81
CA GLU A 257 6.48 -12.53 -19.22
C GLU A 257 5.89 -11.68 -18.09
N HIS A 258 4.99 -12.25 -17.30
CA HIS A 258 4.36 -11.62 -16.14
C HIS A 258 3.91 -12.66 -15.12
N VAL A 259 3.62 -12.21 -13.92
CA VAL A 259 2.97 -13.02 -12.87
C VAL A 259 1.72 -12.28 -12.40
N THR A 260 0.56 -12.91 -12.50
CA THR A 260 -0.71 -12.31 -12.08
C THR A 260 -0.78 -12.22 -10.55
N ARG A 261 -1.25 -11.05 -10.09
CA ARG A 261 -1.57 -10.80 -8.69
C ARG A 261 -2.93 -10.12 -8.59
N ASN A 262 -3.77 -10.59 -7.70
CA ASN A 262 -5.06 -9.97 -7.46
C ASN A 262 -4.91 -8.72 -6.60
N TRP A 263 -5.64 -7.66 -6.97
CA TRP A 263 -5.82 -6.44 -6.22
C TRP A 263 -7.24 -6.37 -5.69
N LEU A 264 -7.41 -6.27 -4.39
CA LEU A 264 -8.72 -6.03 -3.77
C LEU A 264 -8.99 -4.54 -3.78
N GLN A 265 -10.15 -4.13 -4.31
CA GLN A 265 -10.68 -2.76 -4.27
C GLN A 265 -11.92 -2.74 -3.40
N VAL A 266 -12.02 -1.81 -2.46
CA VAL A 266 -13.14 -1.71 -1.53
C VAL A 266 -13.55 -0.26 -1.35
N VAL A 267 -14.85 0.01 -1.48
CA VAL A 267 -15.48 1.27 -1.08
C VAL A 267 -16.62 0.98 -0.13
N ALA A 268 -16.60 1.60 1.02
CA ALA A 268 -17.61 1.48 2.06
C ALA A 268 -18.09 2.87 2.50
N GLN A 269 -19.27 2.97 3.01
CA GLN A 269 -19.87 4.20 3.49
C GLN A 269 -20.17 4.09 4.98
N LYS A 270 -19.78 5.11 5.75
CA LYS A 270 -20.21 5.23 7.15
C LYS A 270 -21.74 5.25 7.22
N ALA A 271 -22.31 4.36 8.07
CA ALA A 271 -23.76 4.22 8.27
C ALA A 271 -24.38 5.49 8.90
#